data_45f856d6b1938de19eba39d9692b64ad
#
_entry.id   45f856d6b1938de19eba39d9692b64ad
#
_cell.length_a   1.000
_cell.length_b   1.000
_cell.length_c   1.000
_cell.angle_alpha   90.00
_cell.angle_beta   90.00
_cell.angle_gamma   90.00
#
_symmetry.space_group_name_H-M   'P 1'
#
loop_
_entity.id
_entity.type
_entity.pdbx_description
1 polymer ?
#
loop_
_entity_poly.entity_id
_entity_poly.type
_entity_poly.pdbx_seq_one_letter_code
_entity_poly.pdbx_strand_id
1 'polypeptide(L)'
;GGIRTALINYIIIQQSKKQNSKSKFLLRIEDTDKKRSNDQFKKNILEGLQWLNINHDDSIVIQSERLKRHQEIAHELLKNHGAFKCICSQSILEKKREYNKKNKISIKRLCEICEENNEVQLLTEGFVVRIKITNSQETTIEDIVQGKVTVKNEEIDNFILLRKDGSPTYMLSVVVDDFDMGVNLIIRG
;
A
#
# COMPACT_ATOMS: atom_id res chain seq x y z
N GLY A 1 14.49 3.06 -13.20
CA GLY A 1 13.10 2.62 -13.16
C GLY A 1 12.08 3.72 -13.18
N GLY A 2 12.02 4.63 -12.19
CA GLY A 2 10.88 5.55 -12.01
C GLY A 2 10.57 6.47 -13.19
N ILE A 3 11.56 7.05 -13.84
CA ILE A 3 11.36 7.93 -15.03
C ILE A 3 10.70 7.17 -16.19
N ARG A 4 11.09 5.91 -16.45
CA ARG A 4 10.46 5.11 -17.50
C ARG A 4 8.96 4.89 -17.21
N THR A 5 8.63 4.54 -15.97
CA THR A 5 7.24 4.36 -15.54
C THR A 5 6.45 5.67 -15.68
N ALA A 6 7.02 6.80 -15.24
CA ALA A 6 6.41 8.10 -15.39
C ALA A 6 6.14 8.46 -16.87
N LEU A 7 7.11 8.21 -17.76
CA LEU A 7 6.97 8.47 -19.20
C LEU A 7 5.84 7.65 -19.83
N ILE A 8 5.73 6.36 -19.50
CA ILE A 8 4.66 5.49 -20.01
C ILE A 8 3.30 6.00 -19.55
N ASN A 9 3.14 6.28 -18.26
CA ASN A 9 1.90 6.85 -17.72
C ASN A 9 1.57 8.19 -18.39
N TYR A 10 2.56 9.06 -18.58
CA TYR A 10 2.36 10.35 -19.23
C TYR A 10 1.89 10.22 -20.68
N ILE A 11 2.49 9.33 -21.47
CA ILE A 11 2.08 9.10 -22.87
C ILE A 11 0.62 8.64 -22.93
N ILE A 12 0.23 7.72 -22.07
CA ILE A 12 -1.14 7.18 -22.01
C ILE A 12 -2.13 8.27 -21.63
N ILE A 13 -1.80 9.09 -20.62
CA ILE A 13 -2.69 10.18 -20.23
C ILE A 13 -2.80 11.25 -21.32
N GLN A 14 -1.74 11.55 -22.09
CA GLN A 14 -1.81 12.48 -23.21
C GLN A 14 -2.75 11.96 -24.32
N GLN A 15 -2.77 10.66 -24.56
CA GLN A 15 -3.74 10.04 -25.47
C GLN A 15 -5.16 10.12 -24.91
N SER A 16 -5.34 9.84 -23.63
CA SER A 16 -6.63 9.95 -22.95
C SER A 16 -7.19 11.38 -22.97
N LYS A 17 -6.33 12.39 -22.80
CA LYS A 17 -6.73 13.83 -22.88
C LYS A 17 -7.32 14.23 -24.23
N LYS A 18 -6.92 13.58 -25.33
CA LYS A 18 -7.51 13.81 -26.66
C LYS A 18 -8.97 13.36 -26.74
N GLN A 19 -9.34 12.37 -25.97
CA GLN A 19 -10.70 11.81 -25.93
C GLN A 19 -11.52 12.42 -24.77
N ASN A 20 -10.88 12.69 -23.64
CA ASN A 20 -11.47 13.26 -22.46
C ASN A 20 -10.53 14.31 -21.84
N SER A 21 -10.86 15.59 -22.05
CA SER A 21 -10.08 16.73 -21.55
C SER A 21 -9.97 16.79 -20.00
N LYS A 22 -10.81 16.06 -19.28
CA LYS A 22 -10.77 15.98 -17.80
C LYS A 22 -9.75 14.99 -17.27
N SER A 23 -9.10 14.19 -18.14
CA SER A 23 -8.04 13.27 -17.71
C SER A 23 -6.85 14.04 -17.14
N LYS A 24 -6.30 13.57 -16.01
CA LYS A 24 -5.20 14.21 -15.29
C LYS A 24 -4.02 13.28 -15.09
N PHE A 25 -2.82 13.80 -15.21
CA PHE A 25 -1.59 13.15 -14.79
C PHE A 25 -1.21 13.64 -13.40
N LEU A 26 -1.31 12.79 -12.41
CA LEU A 26 -1.07 13.12 -11.00
C LEU A 26 0.33 12.66 -10.59
N LEU A 27 0.97 13.42 -9.72
CA LEU A 27 2.29 13.10 -9.18
C LEU A 27 2.23 12.94 -7.66
N ARG A 28 2.67 11.77 -7.17
CA ARG A 28 2.89 11.51 -5.75
C ARG A 28 4.35 11.12 -5.49
N ILE A 29 4.93 11.70 -4.46
CA ILE A 29 6.27 11.35 -3.97
C ILE A 29 6.09 10.45 -2.76
N GLU A 30 6.58 9.21 -2.88
CA GLU A 30 6.50 8.17 -1.84
C GLU A 30 7.76 8.21 -0.98
N ASP A 31 7.78 9.09 0.02
CA ASP A 31 8.93 9.40 0.89
C ASP A 31 8.76 8.91 2.34
N THR A 32 7.91 7.91 2.57
CA THR A 32 7.65 7.37 3.92
C THR A 32 8.84 6.63 4.52
N ASP A 33 9.79 6.14 3.72
CA ASP A 33 11.04 5.56 4.21
C ASP A 33 12.08 6.66 4.45
N LYS A 34 12.11 7.19 5.67
CA LYS A 34 13.03 8.27 6.09
C LYS A 34 14.52 7.93 5.93
N LYS A 35 14.90 6.64 5.86
CA LYS A 35 16.29 6.23 5.65
C LYS A 35 16.72 6.33 4.19
N ARG A 36 15.77 6.19 3.27
CA ARG A 36 15.99 6.20 1.82
C ARG A 36 15.56 7.49 1.14
N SER A 37 14.80 8.35 1.83
CA SER A 37 14.25 9.57 1.28
C SER A 37 14.97 10.79 1.86
N ASN A 38 15.43 11.66 0.99
CA ASN A 38 15.94 12.98 1.35
C ASN A 38 15.51 14.02 0.31
N ASP A 39 15.66 15.30 0.63
CA ASP A 39 15.24 16.39 -0.23
C ASP A 39 15.98 16.40 -1.57
N GLN A 40 17.23 15.94 -1.61
CA GLN A 40 17.99 15.82 -2.85
C GLN A 40 17.36 14.81 -3.81
N PHE A 41 16.82 13.68 -3.32
CA PHE A 41 16.15 12.72 -4.17
C PHE A 41 14.83 13.25 -4.71
N LYS A 42 14.06 14.00 -3.91
CA LYS A 42 12.85 14.69 -4.37
C LYS A 42 13.19 15.66 -5.51
N LYS A 43 14.23 16.48 -5.31
CA LYS A 43 14.71 17.42 -6.32
C LYS A 43 15.13 16.71 -7.61
N ASN A 44 15.92 15.66 -7.52
CA ASN A 44 16.37 14.89 -8.68
C ASN A 44 15.19 14.27 -9.48
N ILE A 45 14.12 13.82 -8.78
CA ILE A 45 12.91 13.32 -9.45
C ILE A 45 12.24 14.43 -10.25
N LEU A 46 12.06 15.61 -9.64
CA LEU A 46 11.40 16.74 -10.28
C LEU A 46 12.21 17.28 -11.47
N GLU A 47 13.53 17.41 -11.31
CA GLU A 47 14.43 17.80 -12.39
C GLU A 47 14.41 16.81 -13.55
N GLY A 48 14.35 15.49 -13.26
CA GLY A 48 14.22 14.45 -14.28
C GLY A 48 12.90 14.52 -15.05
N LEU A 49 11.79 14.79 -14.37
CA LEU A 49 10.49 15.00 -15.03
C LEU A 49 10.50 16.26 -15.89
N GLN A 50 11.05 17.35 -15.38
CA GLN A 50 11.19 18.61 -16.10
C GLN A 50 12.06 18.46 -17.35
N TRP A 51 13.18 17.75 -17.25
CA TRP A 51 14.08 17.47 -18.38
C TRP A 51 13.37 16.72 -19.53
N LEU A 52 12.41 15.85 -19.19
CA LEU A 52 11.57 15.13 -20.17
C LEU A 52 10.31 15.90 -20.56
N ASN A 53 10.12 17.13 -20.12
CA ASN A 53 8.87 17.90 -20.31
C ASN A 53 7.61 17.15 -19.82
N ILE A 54 7.75 16.33 -18.78
CA ILE A 54 6.63 15.64 -18.14
C ILE A 54 6.03 16.55 -17.08
N ASN A 55 4.87 17.14 -17.38
CA ASN A 55 4.16 18.04 -16.48
C ASN A 55 3.00 17.30 -15.82
N HIS A 56 2.81 17.52 -14.51
CA HIS A 56 1.64 17.05 -13.75
C HIS A 56 0.56 18.14 -13.70
N ASP A 57 -0.68 17.73 -13.57
CA ASP A 57 -1.84 18.64 -13.68
C ASP A 57 -2.25 19.28 -12.35
N ASP A 58 -2.03 18.60 -11.23
CA ASP A 58 -2.39 19.10 -9.90
C ASP A 58 -1.13 19.28 -9.01
N SER A 59 -1.31 19.76 -7.78
CA SER A 59 -0.24 19.86 -6.80
C SER A 59 0.37 18.48 -6.50
N ILE A 60 1.66 18.47 -6.21
CA ILE A 60 2.37 17.23 -5.84
C ILE A 60 1.88 16.78 -4.48
N VAL A 61 1.50 15.51 -4.38
CA VAL A 61 1.19 14.89 -3.09
C VAL A 61 2.46 14.29 -2.51
N ILE A 62 2.82 14.72 -1.29
CA ILE A 62 3.96 14.18 -0.54
C ILE A 62 3.42 13.23 0.52
N GLN A 63 3.79 11.97 0.42
CA GLN A 63 3.17 10.90 1.22
C GLN A 63 3.49 11.04 2.72
N SER A 64 4.69 11.50 3.08
CA SER A 64 5.07 11.74 4.49
C SER A 64 4.24 12.82 5.19
N GLU A 65 3.66 13.75 4.44
CA GLU A 65 2.80 14.82 4.99
C GLU A 65 1.38 14.30 5.31
N ARG A 66 1.04 13.11 4.85
CA ARG A 66 -0.30 12.50 4.99
C ARG A 66 -0.40 11.48 6.12
N LEU A 67 0.61 11.40 6.99
CA LEU A 67 0.67 10.44 8.10
C LEU A 67 -0.63 10.36 8.90
N LYS A 68 -1.19 11.52 9.29
CA LYS A 68 -2.43 11.59 10.07
C LYS A 68 -3.59 10.92 9.33
N ARG A 69 -3.73 11.19 8.03
CA ARG A 69 -4.78 10.58 7.19
C ARG A 69 -4.64 9.06 7.12
N HIS A 70 -3.43 8.55 6.95
CA HIS A 70 -3.17 7.12 6.94
C HIS A 70 -3.52 6.45 8.28
N GLN A 71 -3.21 7.11 9.40
CA GLN A 71 -3.57 6.64 10.74
C GLN A 71 -5.09 6.64 10.96
N GLU A 72 -5.80 7.68 10.51
CA GLU A 72 -7.26 7.76 10.57
C GLU A 72 -7.92 6.56 9.90
N ILE A 73 -7.51 6.24 8.67
CA ILE A 73 -8.05 5.09 7.92
C ILE A 73 -7.72 3.75 8.61
N ALA A 74 -6.51 3.59 9.13
CA ALA A 74 -6.16 2.37 9.85
C ALA A 74 -6.99 2.18 11.13
N HIS A 75 -7.27 3.28 11.87
CA HIS A 75 -8.12 3.24 13.04
C HIS A 75 -9.60 2.99 12.68
N GLU A 76 -10.06 3.53 11.56
CA GLU A 76 -11.39 3.24 11.03
C GLU A 76 -11.54 1.76 10.69
N LEU A 77 -10.53 1.16 10.04
CA LEU A 77 -10.51 -0.27 9.75
C LEU A 77 -10.51 -1.12 11.03
N LEU A 78 -9.78 -0.71 12.08
CA LEU A 78 -9.85 -1.38 13.39
C LEU A 78 -11.27 -1.32 13.98
N LYS A 79 -11.91 -0.15 13.94
CA LYS A 79 -13.27 0.06 14.46
C LYS A 79 -14.32 -0.77 13.70
N ASN A 80 -14.14 -0.93 12.41
CA ASN A 80 -15.05 -1.65 11.51
C ASN A 80 -14.68 -3.13 11.34
N HIS A 81 -13.77 -3.66 12.18
CA HIS A 81 -13.30 -5.05 12.12
C HIS A 81 -12.65 -5.45 10.78
N GLY A 82 -12.22 -4.49 9.97
CA GLY A 82 -11.43 -4.71 8.75
C GLY A 82 -9.92 -4.81 9.00
N ALA A 83 -9.49 -4.59 10.24
CA ALA A 83 -8.12 -4.74 10.71
C ALA A 83 -8.08 -5.26 12.15
N PHE A 84 -6.91 -5.70 12.61
CA PHE A 84 -6.69 -6.17 13.97
C PHE A 84 -5.31 -5.78 14.50
N LYS A 85 -5.16 -5.73 15.83
CA LYS A 85 -3.89 -5.48 16.51
C LYS A 85 -3.09 -6.76 16.64
N CYS A 86 -1.77 -6.68 16.42
CA CYS A 86 -0.87 -7.82 16.52
C CYS A 86 0.40 -7.46 17.28
N ILE A 87 0.79 -8.31 18.24
CA ILE A 87 1.99 -8.17 19.08
C ILE A 87 3.10 -9.17 18.73
N CYS A 88 2.89 -10.02 17.73
CA CYS A 88 3.87 -11.02 17.33
C CYS A 88 5.20 -10.37 16.98
N SER A 89 6.29 -10.80 17.63
CA SER A 89 7.64 -10.41 17.26
C SER A 89 8.07 -11.07 15.94
N GLN A 90 9.04 -10.48 15.27
CA GLN A 90 9.59 -11.04 14.04
C GLN A 90 10.14 -12.45 14.27
N SER A 91 10.81 -12.69 15.38
CA SER A 91 11.36 -14.01 15.74
C SER A 91 10.26 -15.08 15.90
N ILE A 92 9.10 -14.73 16.49
CA ILE A 92 7.97 -15.63 16.58
C ILE A 92 7.41 -15.97 15.20
N LEU A 93 7.28 -14.97 14.34
CA LEU A 93 6.78 -15.17 12.98
C LEU A 93 7.73 -16.01 12.13
N GLU A 94 9.05 -15.81 12.25
CA GLU A 94 10.06 -16.60 11.57
C GLU A 94 10.01 -18.07 12.00
N LYS A 95 9.97 -18.35 13.31
CA LYS A 95 9.79 -19.71 13.84
C LYS A 95 8.51 -20.38 13.31
N LYS A 96 7.40 -19.65 13.26
CA LYS A 96 6.15 -20.16 12.68
C LYS A 96 6.29 -20.45 11.18
N ARG A 97 6.95 -19.58 10.42
CA ARG A 97 7.21 -19.82 8.99
C ARG A 97 8.02 -21.07 8.76
N GLU A 98 9.11 -21.26 9.52
CA GLU A 98 9.96 -22.45 9.43
C GLU A 98 9.18 -23.73 9.78
N TYR A 99 8.42 -23.70 10.86
CA TYR A 99 7.57 -24.81 11.27
C TYR A 99 6.54 -25.16 10.18
N ASN A 100 5.81 -24.17 9.68
CA ASN A 100 4.79 -24.36 8.68
C ASN A 100 5.40 -24.89 7.36
N LYS A 101 6.54 -24.32 6.92
CA LYS A 101 7.27 -24.78 5.73
C LYS A 101 7.69 -26.25 5.87
N LYS A 102 8.23 -26.64 7.03
CA LYS A 102 8.65 -28.03 7.31
C LYS A 102 7.49 -29.02 7.28
N ASN A 103 6.30 -28.59 7.72
CA ASN A 103 5.10 -29.41 7.80
C ASN A 103 4.15 -29.24 6.61
N LYS A 104 4.56 -28.52 5.54
CA LYS A 104 3.75 -28.24 4.36
C LYS A 104 2.42 -27.52 4.67
N ILE A 105 2.41 -26.70 5.73
CA ILE A 105 1.28 -25.85 6.12
C ILE A 105 1.46 -24.49 5.45
N SER A 106 0.38 -23.76 5.21
CA SER A 106 0.44 -22.41 4.68
C SER A 106 1.34 -21.52 5.54
N ILE A 107 2.25 -20.77 4.88
CA ILE A 107 3.12 -19.78 5.54
C ILE A 107 2.47 -18.40 5.60
N LYS A 108 1.25 -18.28 5.12
CA LYS A 108 0.45 -17.06 5.14
C LYS A 108 -0.38 -17.00 6.42
N ARG A 109 -0.76 -15.80 6.84
CA ARG A 109 -1.65 -15.56 8.00
C ARG A 109 -1.11 -16.08 9.33
N LEU A 110 0.18 -15.90 9.54
CA LEU A 110 0.87 -16.39 10.75
C LEU A 110 0.38 -15.75 12.06
N CYS A 111 -0.45 -14.69 11.99
CA CYS A 111 -0.89 -13.91 13.16
C CYS A 111 -2.37 -14.08 13.51
N GLU A 112 -3.08 -15.10 13.02
CA GLU A 112 -4.50 -15.35 13.34
C GLU A 112 -4.77 -15.42 14.86
N ILE A 113 -3.84 -15.97 15.66
CA ILE A 113 -3.95 -15.99 17.13
C ILE A 113 -4.16 -14.58 17.72
N CYS A 114 -3.53 -13.55 17.16
CA CYS A 114 -3.72 -12.19 17.66
C CYS A 114 -5.09 -11.63 17.26
N GLU A 115 -5.63 -12.03 16.12
CA GLU A 115 -6.93 -11.58 15.62
C GLU A 115 -8.06 -12.00 16.57
N GLU A 116 -8.01 -13.22 17.11
CA GLU A 116 -9.01 -13.80 17.98
C GLU A 116 -8.80 -13.46 19.47
N ASN A 117 -7.65 -12.89 19.82
CA ASN A 117 -7.30 -12.60 21.23
C ASN A 117 -7.83 -11.22 21.64
N ASN A 118 -8.92 -11.22 22.42
CA ASN A 118 -9.56 -10.01 22.92
C ASN A 118 -8.62 -9.11 23.75
N GLU A 119 -7.71 -9.68 24.54
CA GLU A 119 -6.76 -8.89 25.35
C GLU A 119 -5.80 -8.10 24.44
N VAL A 120 -5.35 -8.71 23.35
CA VAL A 120 -4.51 -8.02 22.34
C VAL A 120 -5.30 -6.90 21.69
N GLN A 121 -6.59 -7.09 21.40
CA GLN A 121 -7.42 -6.07 20.76
C GLN A 121 -7.72 -4.87 21.67
N LEU A 122 -7.60 -5.01 22.99
CA LEU A 122 -7.78 -3.92 23.96
C LEU A 122 -6.51 -3.08 24.18
N LEU A 123 -5.34 -3.52 23.73
CA LEU A 123 -4.08 -2.79 23.90
C LEU A 123 -4.16 -1.36 23.31
N THR A 124 -3.53 -0.42 24.00
CA THR A 124 -3.41 0.97 23.55
C THR A 124 -2.08 1.26 22.85
N GLU A 125 -1.05 0.46 23.12
CA GLU A 125 0.30 0.62 22.57
C GLU A 125 1.03 -0.72 22.38
N GLY A 126 2.21 -0.72 21.77
CA GLY A 126 3.08 -1.89 21.65
C GLY A 126 2.67 -2.90 20.58
N PHE A 127 1.69 -2.59 19.74
CA PHE A 127 1.18 -3.45 18.67
C PHE A 127 1.46 -2.88 17.28
N VAL A 128 1.31 -3.70 16.26
CA VAL A 128 1.15 -3.31 14.86
C VAL A 128 -0.31 -3.50 14.45
N VAL A 129 -0.78 -2.74 13.47
CA VAL A 129 -2.10 -2.94 12.85
C VAL A 129 -1.94 -3.77 11.60
N ARG A 130 -2.70 -4.86 11.48
CA ARG A 130 -2.75 -5.72 10.29
C ARG A 130 -4.12 -5.69 9.65
N ILE A 131 -4.15 -5.81 8.33
CA ILE A 131 -5.41 -6.00 7.62
C ILE A 131 -6.01 -7.36 7.97
N LYS A 132 -7.34 -7.39 8.10
CA LYS A 132 -8.11 -8.63 8.22
C LYS A 132 -8.67 -9.01 6.85
N ILE A 133 -8.28 -10.17 6.35
CA ILE A 133 -8.74 -10.66 5.05
C ILE A 133 -9.66 -11.87 5.27
N THR A 134 -10.87 -11.81 4.74
CA THR A 134 -11.87 -12.89 4.87
C THR A 134 -11.49 -14.09 4.00
N ASN A 135 -11.39 -15.29 4.58
CA ASN A 135 -10.90 -16.51 3.91
C ASN A 135 -11.79 -17.02 2.76
N SER A 136 -13.10 -16.87 2.88
CA SER A 136 -14.08 -17.52 2.02
C SER A 136 -14.36 -16.80 0.68
N GLN A 137 -13.51 -15.83 0.31
CA GLN A 137 -13.73 -14.98 -0.88
C GLN A 137 -12.55 -15.05 -1.84
N GLU A 138 -12.76 -14.58 -3.03
CA GLU A 138 -11.74 -14.37 -4.04
C GLU A 138 -11.66 -12.89 -4.38
N THR A 139 -10.44 -12.40 -4.62
CA THR A 139 -10.19 -11.05 -5.12
C THR A 139 -9.86 -11.13 -6.60
N THR A 140 -10.68 -10.47 -7.41
CA THR A 140 -10.50 -10.41 -8.87
C THR A 140 -10.07 -9.01 -9.27
N ILE A 141 -9.05 -8.93 -10.10
CA ILE A 141 -8.54 -7.70 -10.71
C ILE A 141 -8.69 -7.83 -12.22
N GLU A 142 -9.26 -6.83 -12.87
CA GLU A 142 -9.30 -6.72 -14.32
C GLU A 142 -8.09 -5.92 -14.80
N ASP A 143 -7.03 -6.64 -15.17
CA ASP A 143 -5.80 -6.06 -15.69
C ASP A 143 -5.93 -5.87 -17.20
N ILE A 144 -5.62 -4.66 -17.69
CA ILE A 144 -5.76 -4.31 -19.12
C ILE A 144 -4.81 -5.12 -20.00
N VAL A 145 -3.68 -5.57 -19.44
CA VAL A 145 -2.63 -6.30 -20.18
C VAL A 145 -2.78 -7.81 -19.99
N GLN A 146 -3.01 -8.25 -18.75
CA GLN A 146 -3.06 -9.67 -18.40
C GLN A 146 -4.49 -10.25 -18.43
N GLY A 147 -5.51 -9.41 -18.56
CA GLY A 147 -6.90 -9.81 -18.47
C GLY A 147 -7.33 -10.03 -17.01
N LYS A 148 -8.33 -10.88 -16.80
CA LYS A 148 -8.89 -11.15 -15.49
C LYS A 148 -7.96 -12.03 -14.65
N VAL A 149 -7.45 -11.48 -13.55
CA VAL A 149 -6.61 -12.20 -12.58
C VAL A 149 -7.40 -12.39 -11.29
N THR A 150 -7.60 -13.63 -10.88
CA THR A 150 -8.33 -13.99 -9.65
C THR A 150 -7.39 -14.68 -8.67
N VAL A 151 -7.36 -14.21 -7.42
CA VAL A 151 -6.56 -14.76 -6.32
C VAL A 151 -7.49 -15.12 -5.18
N LYS A 152 -7.33 -16.34 -4.64
CA LYS A 152 -8.05 -16.75 -3.44
C LYS A 152 -7.56 -15.94 -2.24
N ASN A 153 -8.47 -15.42 -1.43
CA ASN A 153 -8.11 -14.59 -0.29
C ASN A 153 -7.29 -15.35 0.76
N GLU A 154 -7.43 -16.66 0.85
CA GLU A 154 -6.57 -17.52 1.69
C GLU A 154 -5.09 -17.47 1.30
N GLU A 155 -4.79 -17.04 0.06
CA GLU A 155 -3.43 -16.87 -0.44
C GLU A 155 -2.84 -15.48 -0.14
N ILE A 156 -3.64 -14.56 0.38
CA ILE A 156 -3.21 -13.20 0.71
C ILE A 156 -2.85 -13.14 2.19
N ASP A 157 -1.65 -12.64 2.54
CA ASP A 157 -1.23 -12.48 3.94
C ASP A 157 -1.96 -11.31 4.62
N ASN A 158 -2.14 -11.40 5.93
CA ASN A 158 -2.58 -10.29 6.77
C ASN A 158 -1.42 -9.32 6.98
N PHE A 159 -1.10 -8.52 5.97
CA PHE A 159 0.05 -7.60 6.00
C PHE A 159 -0.15 -6.43 6.97
N ILE A 160 0.98 -5.85 7.39
CA ILE A 160 0.98 -4.72 8.32
C ILE A 160 0.51 -3.46 7.59
N LEU A 161 -0.44 -2.75 8.19
CA LEU A 161 -0.90 -1.42 7.79
C LEU A 161 -0.15 -0.31 8.53
N LEU A 162 -0.10 -0.39 9.89
CA LEU A 162 0.70 0.50 10.73
C LEU A 162 1.74 -0.28 11.52
N ARG A 163 2.94 0.28 11.58
CA ARG A 163 4.03 -0.20 12.44
C ARG A 163 3.79 0.19 13.90
N LYS A 164 4.61 -0.32 14.82
CA LYS A 164 4.54 0.00 16.26
C LYS A 164 4.70 1.48 16.58
N ASP A 165 5.45 2.20 15.76
CA ASP A 165 5.66 3.64 15.88
C ASP A 165 4.52 4.49 15.25
N GLY A 166 3.45 3.84 14.80
CA GLY A 166 2.32 4.46 14.12
C GLY A 166 2.61 4.88 12.68
N SER A 167 3.80 4.60 12.13
CA SER A 167 4.08 4.89 10.72
C SER A 167 3.36 3.90 9.79
N PRO A 168 2.79 4.39 8.68
CA PRO A 168 2.12 3.52 7.71
C PRO A 168 3.15 2.68 6.94
N THR A 169 2.71 1.52 6.48
CA THR A 169 3.42 0.77 5.45
C THR A 169 3.02 1.27 4.07
N TYR A 170 3.82 0.95 3.06
CA TYR A 170 3.48 1.20 1.66
C TYR A 170 2.09 0.67 1.30
N MET A 171 1.73 -0.52 1.80
CA MET A 171 0.45 -1.18 1.50
C MET A 171 -0.77 -0.36 1.93
N LEU A 172 -0.67 0.40 3.02
CA LEU A 172 -1.75 1.29 3.45
C LEU A 172 -1.67 2.64 2.72
N SER A 173 -0.50 3.27 2.73
CA SER A 173 -0.36 4.64 2.26
C SER A 173 -0.70 4.79 0.77
N VAL A 174 -0.28 3.83 -0.07
CA VAL A 174 -0.56 3.90 -1.51
C VAL A 174 -2.06 3.80 -1.80
N VAL A 175 -2.77 2.91 -1.10
CA VAL A 175 -4.22 2.71 -1.34
C VAL A 175 -5.03 3.90 -0.88
N VAL A 176 -4.71 4.46 0.30
CA VAL A 176 -5.38 5.65 0.84
C VAL A 176 -5.16 6.85 -0.08
N ASP A 177 -3.91 7.05 -0.52
CA ASP A 177 -3.59 8.18 -1.38
C ASP A 177 -4.19 8.02 -2.77
N ASP A 178 -4.17 6.83 -3.36
CA ASP A 178 -4.81 6.57 -4.67
C ASP A 178 -6.33 6.87 -4.60
N PHE A 179 -6.98 6.47 -3.50
CA PHE A 179 -8.40 6.76 -3.28
C PHE A 179 -8.67 8.27 -3.12
N ASP A 180 -7.95 8.94 -2.22
CA ASP A 180 -8.14 10.37 -1.95
C ASP A 180 -7.78 11.26 -3.16
N MET A 181 -6.81 10.83 -3.99
CA MET A 181 -6.43 11.52 -5.23
C MET A 181 -7.37 11.20 -6.41
N GLY A 182 -8.30 10.24 -6.26
CA GLY A 182 -9.19 9.80 -7.34
C GLY A 182 -8.45 9.08 -8.48
N VAL A 183 -7.35 8.37 -8.17
CA VAL A 183 -6.60 7.60 -9.15
C VAL A 183 -7.43 6.42 -9.63
N ASN A 184 -7.67 6.34 -10.94
CA ASN A 184 -8.46 5.27 -11.55
C ASN A 184 -7.68 4.47 -12.61
N LEU A 185 -6.47 4.87 -12.95
CA LEU A 185 -5.57 4.14 -13.83
C LEU A 185 -4.17 4.08 -13.23
N ILE A 186 -3.65 2.87 -13.06
CA ILE A 186 -2.32 2.62 -12.50
C ILE A 186 -1.56 1.71 -13.46
N ILE A 187 -0.36 2.16 -13.89
CA ILE A 187 0.54 1.36 -14.72
C ILE A 187 1.82 1.15 -13.94
N ARG A 188 2.09 -0.09 -13.63
CA ARG A 188 3.28 -0.53 -12.86
C ARG A 188 3.96 -1.68 -13.59
N GLY A 189 5.25 -1.82 -13.38
CA GLY A 189 6.04 -2.97 -13.81
C GLY A 189 6.79 -3.56 -12.63
#